data_3161024bc2687bffba249534af29c305
#
_entry.id   3161024bc2687bffba249534af29c305
#
_cell.length_a   1.000
_cell.length_b   1.000
_cell.length_c   1.000
_cell.angle_alpha   90.00
_cell.angle_beta   90.00
_cell.angle_gamma   90.00
#
_symmetry.space_group_name_H-M   'P 1'
#
loop_
_entity.id
_entity.type
_entity.pdbx_description
1 polymer ?
#
loop_
_entity_poly.entity_id
_entity_poly.type
_entity_poly.pdbx_seq_one_letter_code
_entity_poly.pdbx_strand_id
1 'polypeptide(L)'
;MKVSILTGIVKRSVDFPGLRDMREVVTILHDCGYDTLDIGFTEQTFPDFILRGDDWQQKIDDLANTAAKLGVTFAQSHLPFIKKASTDLDPNWGKPGFPEYFEECMRRAYVASAMLGVPYGTTHPLTYLDAVGSPDLALERNRAYYEPFVEFGIKHNVGTAFENMRPESPQWPFPGRYCQNYDQLIELVDSFGDPMVGICWDSGHANQAGHDQGRAIRAMGGRLKNLHLNDNHYNCRDEHLLPYMGTVDWESVMSALVDIDYKGVLNFEVGKLCDNAPTALQIEWVKTARSNAGRILELYQRLYAQKHA
;
A
#
# COMPACT_ATOMS: atom_id res chain seq x y z
N MET A 1 9.70 9.64 -13.96
CA MET A 1 9.21 9.11 -12.67
C MET A 1 8.35 10.17 -12.01
N LYS A 2 7.19 9.82 -11.43
CA LYS A 2 6.34 10.72 -10.65
C LYS A 2 6.42 10.37 -9.18
N VAL A 3 6.05 11.31 -8.31
CA VAL A 3 5.84 11.06 -6.87
C VAL A 3 4.35 10.94 -6.58
N SER A 4 3.99 10.07 -5.67
CA SER A 4 2.63 9.81 -5.23
C SER A 4 2.58 9.73 -3.70
N ILE A 5 1.42 9.87 -3.11
CA ILE A 5 1.19 9.70 -1.67
C ILE A 5 -0.11 8.95 -1.42
N LEU A 6 -0.13 8.13 -0.37
CA LEU A 6 -1.34 7.44 0.07
C LEU A 6 -2.36 8.45 0.63
N THR A 7 -3.60 8.38 0.15
CA THR A 7 -4.71 9.24 0.61
C THR A 7 -4.99 9.12 2.11
N GLY A 8 -4.54 8.04 2.71
CA GLY A 8 -4.65 7.78 4.14
C GLY A 8 -4.11 8.88 5.06
N ILE A 9 -3.13 9.67 4.59
CA ILE A 9 -2.43 10.68 5.41
C ILE A 9 -3.34 11.79 5.97
N VAL A 10 -4.46 12.11 5.32
CA VAL A 10 -5.38 13.20 5.74
C VAL A 10 -6.82 12.75 5.87
N LYS A 11 -7.09 11.45 5.84
CA LYS A 11 -8.48 10.93 5.87
C LYS A 11 -9.18 11.07 7.21
N ARG A 12 -8.45 11.30 8.31
CA ARG A 12 -8.96 11.54 9.67
C ARG A 12 -8.31 12.78 10.26
N SER A 13 -9.04 13.48 11.14
CA SER A 13 -8.53 14.62 11.89
C SER A 13 -9.25 14.71 13.24
N VAL A 14 -8.63 15.36 14.22
CA VAL A 14 -9.30 15.70 15.50
C VAL A 14 -10.40 16.75 15.33
N ASP A 15 -10.45 17.45 14.20
CA ASP A 15 -11.40 18.54 13.96
C ASP A 15 -12.81 18.04 13.61
N PHE A 16 -12.95 16.75 13.25
CA PHE A 16 -14.25 16.17 12.90
C PHE A 16 -14.29 14.66 13.22
N PRO A 17 -15.46 14.11 13.55
CA PRO A 17 -15.63 12.67 13.74
C PRO A 17 -15.71 11.93 12.39
N GLY A 18 -15.23 10.67 12.36
CA GLY A 18 -15.36 9.80 11.20
C GLY A 18 -14.27 9.97 10.13
N LEU A 19 -14.61 9.64 8.89
CA LEU A 19 -13.72 9.78 7.75
C LEU A 19 -14.04 11.07 6.97
N ARG A 20 -12.99 11.71 6.49
CA ARG A 20 -13.12 12.83 5.53
C ARG A 20 -13.68 12.33 4.20
N ASP A 21 -14.51 13.13 3.54
CA ASP A 21 -14.93 12.87 2.16
C ASP A 21 -13.70 12.74 1.26
N MET A 22 -13.64 11.68 0.45
CA MET A 22 -12.46 11.41 -0.37
C MET A 22 -12.20 12.48 -1.42
N ARG A 23 -13.23 13.21 -1.88
CA ARG A 23 -13.08 14.36 -2.80
C ARG A 23 -12.35 15.51 -2.11
N GLU A 24 -12.65 15.74 -0.83
CA GLU A 24 -11.92 16.72 -0.01
C GLU A 24 -10.47 16.28 0.22
N VAL A 25 -10.24 14.98 0.52
CA VAL A 25 -8.88 14.40 0.64
C VAL A 25 -8.08 14.67 -0.63
N VAL A 26 -8.62 14.34 -1.80
CA VAL A 26 -7.95 14.57 -3.09
C VAL A 26 -7.65 16.04 -3.33
N THR A 27 -8.60 16.94 -3.00
CA THR A 27 -8.40 18.38 -3.12
C THR A 27 -7.27 18.88 -2.23
N ILE A 28 -7.23 18.47 -0.95
CA ILE A 28 -6.16 18.84 -0.01
C ILE A 28 -4.79 18.38 -0.54
N LEU A 29 -4.70 17.12 -1.02
CA LEU A 29 -3.44 16.58 -1.52
C LEU A 29 -2.98 17.29 -2.79
N HIS A 30 -3.91 17.60 -3.71
CA HIS A 30 -3.63 18.41 -4.89
C HIS A 30 -3.10 19.81 -4.51
N ASP A 31 -3.74 20.50 -3.58
CA ASP A 31 -3.32 21.83 -3.12
C ASP A 31 -1.98 21.80 -2.38
N CYS A 32 -1.57 20.63 -1.90
CA CYS A 32 -0.23 20.37 -1.34
C CYS A 32 0.81 19.98 -2.42
N GLY A 33 0.44 19.94 -3.70
CA GLY A 33 1.34 19.73 -4.83
C GLY A 33 1.46 18.28 -5.31
N TYR A 34 0.46 17.42 -5.04
CA TYR A 34 0.40 16.06 -5.59
C TYR A 34 -0.62 15.98 -6.73
N ASP A 35 -0.17 15.56 -7.91
CA ASP A 35 -1.00 15.27 -9.08
C ASP A 35 -1.22 13.78 -9.33
N THR A 36 -0.60 12.94 -8.50
CA THR A 36 -0.65 11.49 -8.57
C THR A 36 -0.80 10.94 -7.16
N LEU A 37 -1.77 10.04 -6.96
CA LEU A 37 -2.14 9.54 -5.65
C LEU A 37 -2.20 8.01 -5.62
N ASP A 38 -2.08 7.48 -4.42
CA ASP A 38 -2.44 6.12 -4.02
C ASP A 38 -3.76 6.18 -3.25
N ILE A 39 -4.81 5.53 -3.77
CA ILE A 39 -6.11 5.55 -3.10
C ILE A 39 -6.25 4.41 -2.10
N GLY A 40 -6.49 4.73 -0.83
CA GLY A 40 -6.69 3.75 0.23
C GLY A 40 -8.14 3.33 0.41
N PHE A 41 -8.42 2.02 0.24
CA PHE A 41 -9.70 1.37 0.55
C PHE A 41 -9.62 0.52 1.84
N THR A 42 -8.92 1.00 2.85
CA THR A 42 -8.55 0.23 4.06
C THR A 42 -9.47 0.48 5.28
N GLU A 43 -10.48 1.32 5.14
CA GLU A 43 -11.35 1.75 6.25
C GLU A 43 -12.73 1.09 6.26
N GLN A 44 -12.79 -0.19 5.83
CA GLN A 44 -14.03 -0.97 5.69
C GLN A 44 -14.86 -1.10 6.98
N THR A 45 -14.25 -0.86 8.15
CA THR A 45 -14.96 -0.90 9.44
C THR A 45 -15.66 0.40 9.80
N PHE A 46 -15.38 1.50 9.10
CA PHE A 46 -16.00 2.80 9.38
C PHE A 46 -17.36 2.94 8.68
N PRO A 47 -18.34 3.62 9.34
CA PRO A 47 -19.64 3.90 8.73
C PRO A 47 -19.54 4.71 7.43
N ASP A 48 -18.60 5.65 7.37
CA ASP A 48 -18.41 6.61 6.27
C ASP A 48 -17.47 6.06 5.17
N PHE A 49 -17.18 4.76 5.20
CA PHE A 49 -16.31 4.15 4.19
C PHE A 49 -16.89 4.32 2.79
N ILE A 50 -16.09 4.84 1.86
CA ILE A 50 -16.54 5.23 0.52
C ILE A 50 -17.21 4.09 -0.26
N LEU A 51 -16.74 2.84 -0.08
CA LEU A 51 -17.30 1.66 -0.75
C LEU A 51 -18.52 1.06 0.00
N ARG A 52 -18.99 1.71 1.07
CA ARG A 52 -20.16 1.24 1.83
C ARG A 52 -21.44 1.81 1.26
N GLY A 53 -22.55 1.04 1.41
CA GLY A 53 -23.88 1.42 0.92
C GLY A 53 -24.11 1.05 -0.54
N ASP A 54 -25.32 1.32 -1.03
CA ASP A 54 -25.72 0.97 -2.40
C ASP A 54 -25.30 2.06 -3.41
N ASP A 55 -24.94 3.25 -2.91
CA ASP A 55 -24.52 4.42 -3.69
C ASP A 55 -23.00 4.50 -3.91
N TRP A 56 -22.23 3.46 -3.56
CA TRP A 56 -20.77 3.48 -3.60
C TRP A 56 -20.20 3.77 -4.99
N GLN A 57 -20.84 3.27 -6.06
CA GLN A 57 -20.39 3.54 -7.44
C GLN A 57 -20.53 5.01 -7.80
N GLN A 58 -21.65 5.64 -7.42
CA GLN A 58 -21.85 7.07 -7.61
C GLN A 58 -20.80 7.89 -6.84
N LYS A 59 -20.43 7.49 -5.63
CA LYS A 59 -19.35 8.14 -4.86
C LYS A 59 -17.99 8.05 -5.58
N ILE A 60 -17.71 6.90 -6.23
CA ILE A 60 -16.47 6.73 -7.01
C ILE A 60 -16.52 7.55 -8.30
N ASP A 61 -17.66 7.64 -9.00
CA ASP A 61 -17.83 8.51 -10.16
C ASP A 61 -17.64 9.99 -9.79
N ASP A 62 -18.20 10.45 -8.67
CA ASP A 62 -18.03 11.80 -8.17
C ASP A 62 -16.56 12.09 -7.81
N LEU A 63 -15.87 11.12 -7.24
CA LEU A 63 -14.44 11.20 -6.96
C LEU A 63 -13.62 11.28 -8.25
N ALA A 64 -13.90 10.43 -9.24
CA ALA A 64 -13.25 10.45 -10.55
C ALA A 64 -13.42 11.80 -11.25
N ASN A 65 -14.64 12.36 -11.21
CA ASN A 65 -14.94 13.68 -11.75
C ASN A 65 -14.18 14.80 -11.03
N THR A 66 -14.02 14.70 -9.70
CA THR A 66 -13.25 15.67 -8.91
C THR A 66 -11.77 15.59 -9.27
N ALA A 67 -11.20 14.38 -9.31
CA ALA A 67 -9.81 14.15 -9.69
C ALA A 67 -9.53 14.66 -11.12
N ALA A 68 -10.41 14.38 -12.07
CA ALA A 68 -10.27 14.83 -13.45
C ALA A 68 -10.26 16.38 -13.56
N LYS A 69 -11.13 17.08 -12.82
CA LYS A 69 -11.16 18.56 -12.78
C LYS A 69 -9.86 19.16 -12.23
N LEU A 70 -9.22 18.47 -11.30
CA LEU A 70 -7.95 18.88 -10.69
C LEU A 70 -6.72 18.42 -11.47
N GLY A 71 -6.88 17.56 -12.49
CA GLY A 71 -5.75 16.91 -13.19
C GLY A 71 -5.03 15.85 -12.35
N VAL A 72 -5.69 15.32 -11.32
CA VAL A 72 -5.16 14.27 -10.46
C VAL A 72 -5.39 12.89 -11.07
N THR A 73 -4.40 11.99 -10.96
CA THR A 73 -4.46 10.59 -11.39
C THR A 73 -4.20 9.65 -10.21
N PHE A 74 -4.71 8.42 -10.28
CA PHE A 74 -4.43 7.38 -9.30
C PHE A 74 -3.47 6.35 -9.91
N ALA A 75 -2.29 6.19 -9.31
CA ALA A 75 -1.25 5.30 -9.84
C ALA A 75 -1.32 3.88 -9.25
N GLN A 76 -1.83 3.76 -8.04
CA GLN A 76 -2.06 2.51 -7.32
C GLN A 76 -3.20 2.67 -6.34
N SER A 77 -3.69 1.56 -5.81
CA SER A 77 -4.65 1.55 -4.69
C SER A 77 -4.19 0.61 -3.59
N HIS A 78 -4.61 0.89 -2.36
CA HIS A 78 -4.51 -0.06 -1.26
C HIS A 78 -5.88 -0.72 -1.04
N LEU A 79 -5.98 -2.01 -1.34
CA LEU A 79 -7.20 -2.80 -1.17
C LEU A 79 -7.50 -3.01 0.33
N PRO A 80 -8.74 -3.39 0.70
CA PRO A 80 -9.03 -3.83 2.05
C PRO A 80 -8.09 -4.94 2.51
N PHE A 81 -7.71 -4.94 3.77
CA PHE A 81 -6.90 -6.00 4.37
C PHE A 81 -7.34 -6.33 5.80
N ILE A 82 -6.99 -7.51 6.27
CA ILE A 82 -7.29 -7.97 7.63
C ILE A 82 -6.24 -7.39 8.58
N LYS A 83 -6.66 -6.43 9.42
CA LYS A 83 -5.76 -5.62 10.26
C LYS A 83 -4.88 -6.43 11.22
N LYS A 84 -5.33 -7.61 11.63
CA LYS A 84 -4.57 -8.49 12.53
C LYS A 84 -3.65 -9.48 11.82
N ALA A 85 -3.45 -9.30 10.52
CA ALA A 85 -2.63 -10.19 9.67
C ALA A 85 -3.10 -11.65 9.62
N SER A 86 -4.16 -12.00 10.34
CA SER A 86 -4.75 -13.34 10.36
C SER A 86 -6.25 -13.25 10.60
N THR A 87 -7.02 -14.05 9.90
CA THR A 87 -8.47 -14.22 10.15
C THR A 87 -8.73 -14.70 11.57
N ASP A 88 -7.87 -15.56 12.11
CA ASP A 88 -8.00 -16.16 13.43
C ASP A 88 -7.87 -15.14 14.57
N LEU A 89 -7.17 -14.03 14.32
CA LEU A 89 -6.88 -13.00 15.32
C LEU A 89 -7.69 -11.71 15.12
N ASP A 90 -8.39 -11.56 13.99
CA ASP A 90 -9.21 -10.37 13.77
C ASP A 90 -10.52 -10.46 14.55
N PRO A 91 -10.80 -9.50 15.48
CA PRO A 91 -11.98 -9.55 16.32
C PRO A 91 -13.29 -9.36 15.56
N ASN A 92 -13.23 -8.97 14.29
CA ASN A 92 -14.40 -8.82 13.44
C ASN A 92 -14.68 -10.09 12.64
N TRP A 93 -13.68 -10.91 12.33
CA TRP A 93 -13.81 -12.06 11.44
C TRP A 93 -14.86 -13.09 11.92
N GLY A 94 -14.95 -13.28 13.22
CA GLY A 94 -15.97 -14.14 13.84
C GLY A 94 -17.38 -13.52 13.98
N LYS A 95 -17.57 -12.25 13.58
CA LYS A 95 -18.89 -11.62 13.65
C LYS A 95 -19.75 -12.08 12.47
N PRO A 96 -21.04 -12.45 12.71
CA PRO A 96 -21.95 -12.83 11.63
C PRO A 96 -22.00 -11.78 10.50
N GLY A 97 -21.82 -12.22 9.27
CA GLY A 97 -21.89 -11.39 8.07
C GLY A 97 -20.65 -10.52 7.80
N PHE A 98 -19.64 -10.50 8.69
CA PHE A 98 -18.44 -9.68 8.45
C PHE A 98 -17.53 -10.27 7.36
N PRO A 99 -17.27 -11.59 7.29
CA PRO A 99 -16.47 -12.16 6.20
C PRO A 99 -17.06 -11.85 4.82
N GLU A 100 -18.37 -12.05 4.64
CA GLU A 100 -19.08 -11.78 3.40
C GLU A 100 -19.03 -10.28 3.03
N TYR A 101 -19.22 -9.42 4.01
CA TYR A 101 -19.07 -7.97 3.84
C TYR A 101 -17.65 -7.58 3.43
N PHE A 102 -16.62 -8.17 4.07
CA PHE A 102 -15.23 -7.92 3.74
C PHE A 102 -14.89 -8.34 2.31
N GLU A 103 -15.34 -9.54 1.90
CA GLU A 103 -15.17 -10.02 0.53
C GLU A 103 -15.84 -9.11 -0.50
N GLU A 104 -17.05 -8.63 -0.19
CA GLU A 104 -17.74 -7.66 -1.03
C GLU A 104 -16.95 -6.34 -1.11
N CYS A 105 -16.39 -5.85 -0.01
CA CYS A 105 -15.51 -4.69 -0.01
C CYS A 105 -14.26 -4.91 -0.90
N MET A 106 -13.68 -6.11 -0.89
CA MET A 106 -12.57 -6.45 -1.79
C MET A 106 -13.00 -6.35 -3.26
N ARG A 107 -14.15 -6.93 -3.65
CA ARG A 107 -14.66 -6.85 -5.03
C ARG A 107 -14.97 -5.41 -5.43
N ARG A 108 -15.62 -4.64 -4.57
CA ARG A 108 -15.89 -3.20 -4.81
C ARG A 108 -14.61 -2.40 -4.97
N ALA A 109 -13.56 -2.71 -4.20
CA ALA A 109 -12.28 -2.02 -4.31
C ALA A 109 -11.59 -2.27 -5.68
N TYR A 110 -11.67 -3.48 -6.23
CA TYR A 110 -11.20 -3.75 -7.59
C TYR A 110 -12.00 -2.97 -8.65
N VAL A 111 -13.33 -2.96 -8.55
CA VAL A 111 -14.18 -2.19 -9.48
C VAL A 111 -13.90 -0.69 -9.35
N ALA A 112 -13.79 -0.17 -8.13
CA ALA A 112 -13.45 1.24 -7.88
C ALA A 112 -12.06 1.59 -8.43
N SER A 113 -11.08 0.70 -8.27
CA SER A 113 -9.75 0.87 -8.86
C SER A 113 -9.82 0.94 -10.38
N ALA A 114 -10.60 0.06 -11.02
CA ALA A 114 -10.83 0.12 -12.46
C ALA A 114 -11.49 1.43 -12.91
N MET A 115 -12.54 1.89 -12.20
CA MET A 115 -13.23 3.16 -12.47
C MET A 115 -12.29 4.37 -12.36
N LEU A 116 -11.29 4.29 -11.49
CA LEU A 116 -10.28 5.35 -11.27
C LEU A 116 -9.04 5.20 -12.16
N GLY A 117 -8.96 4.16 -13.01
CA GLY A 117 -7.84 3.91 -13.90
C GLY A 117 -6.58 3.39 -13.19
N VAL A 118 -6.73 2.80 -12.01
CA VAL A 118 -5.63 2.21 -11.24
C VAL A 118 -5.18 0.88 -11.85
N PRO A 119 -3.89 0.70 -12.17
CA PRO A 119 -3.40 -0.55 -12.78
C PRO A 119 -3.22 -1.70 -11.80
N TYR A 120 -2.85 -1.43 -10.53
CA TYR A 120 -2.59 -2.44 -9.52
C TYR A 120 -3.11 -2.01 -8.14
N GLY A 121 -3.85 -2.92 -7.48
CA GLY A 121 -4.23 -2.79 -6.08
C GLY A 121 -3.30 -3.56 -5.16
N THR A 122 -2.80 -2.92 -4.11
CA THR A 122 -1.94 -3.53 -3.08
C THR A 122 -2.78 -4.26 -2.04
N THR A 123 -2.36 -5.46 -1.62
CA THR A 123 -2.97 -6.20 -0.50
C THR A 123 -1.89 -6.93 0.32
N HIS A 124 -2.25 -7.31 1.55
CA HIS A 124 -1.36 -8.00 2.48
C HIS A 124 -1.54 -9.51 2.40
N PRO A 125 -0.45 -10.31 2.31
CA PRO A 125 -0.54 -11.75 2.56
C PRO A 125 -1.03 -12.05 3.98
N LEU A 126 -1.76 -13.15 4.14
CA LEU A 126 -2.30 -13.60 5.43
C LEU A 126 -1.30 -14.53 6.15
N THR A 127 -1.18 -14.34 7.44
CA THR A 127 -0.44 -15.26 8.31
C THR A 127 -1.42 -16.15 9.06
N TYR A 128 -1.46 -17.43 8.72
CA TYR A 128 -2.30 -18.43 9.36
C TYR A 128 -1.58 -19.06 10.54
N LEU A 129 -2.25 -19.15 11.71
CA LEU A 129 -1.63 -19.64 12.94
C LEU A 129 -1.16 -21.11 12.81
N ASP A 130 -1.91 -21.93 12.11
CA ASP A 130 -1.59 -23.34 11.90
C ASP A 130 -0.59 -23.60 10.76
N ALA A 131 -0.23 -22.57 10.00
CA ALA A 131 0.81 -22.60 8.99
C ALA A 131 2.14 -21.97 9.45
N VAL A 132 2.21 -21.51 10.70
CA VAL A 132 3.45 -20.97 11.28
C VAL A 132 4.53 -22.04 11.27
N GLY A 133 5.68 -21.74 10.64
CA GLY A 133 6.78 -22.71 10.46
C GLY A 133 6.61 -23.68 9.28
N SER A 134 5.54 -23.53 8.49
CA SER A 134 5.29 -24.30 7.26
C SER A 134 5.07 -23.35 6.07
N PRO A 135 6.14 -22.91 5.37
CA PRO A 135 6.02 -22.00 4.22
C PRO A 135 5.10 -22.53 3.12
N ASP A 136 5.18 -23.82 2.81
CA ASP A 136 4.36 -24.46 1.75
C ASP A 136 2.86 -24.39 2.08
N LEU A 137 2.49 -24.65 3.35
CA LEU A 137 1.09 -24.56 3.78
C LEU A 137 0.62 -23.09 3.79
N ALA A 138 1.48 -22.16 4.17
CA ALA A 138 1.17 -20.74 4.12
C ALA A 138 0.96 -20.26 2.67
N LEU A 139 1.79 -20.71 1.74
CA LEU A 139 1.66 -20.46 0.31
C LEU A 139 0.33 -21.01 -0.23
N GLU A 140 0.05 -22.29 0.01
CA GLU A 140 -1.19 -22.95 -0.42
C GLU A 140 -2.43 -22.18 0.04
N ARG A 141 -2.49 -21.80 1.32
CA ARG A 141 -3.62 -21.09 1.91
C ARG A 141 -3.78 -19.68 1.37
N ASN A 142 -2.70 -18.93 1.23
CA ASN A 142 -2.76 -17.59 0.65
C ASN A 142 -3.20 -17.66 -0.81
N ARG A 143 -2.67 -18.61 -1.58
CA ARG A 143 -3.09 -18.80 -2.96
C ARG A 143 -4.59 -19.11 -3.03
N ALA A 144 -5.06 -20.10 -2.27
CA ALA A 144 -6.48 -20.50 -2.28
C ALA A 144 -7.42 -19.35 -1.86
N TYR A 145 -6.99 -18.53 -0.89
CA TYR A 145 -7.77 -17.39 -0.44
C TYR A 145 -7.83 -16.26 -1.47
N TYR A 146 -6.68 -15.92 -2.11
CA TYR A 146 -6.60 -14.78 -3.01
C TYR A 146 -6.96 -15.11 -4.46
N GLU A 147 -6.91 -16.36 -4.91
CA GLU A 147 -7.18 -16.76 -6.30
C GLU A 147 -8.51 -16.18 -6.84
N PRO A 148 -9.67 -16.27 -6.14
CA PRO A 148 -10.91 -15.69 -6.62
C PRO A 148 -10.88 -14.16 -6.77
N PHE A 149 -10.11 -13.47 -5.91
CA PHE A 149 -9.96 -12.00 -5.97
C PHE A 149 -9.00 -11.58 -7.08
N VAL A 150 -7.90 -12.30 -7.26
CA VAL A 150 -6.95 -12.09 -8.36
C VAL A 150 -7.65 -12.27 -9.70
N GLU A 151 -8.38 -13.37 -9.90
CA GLU A 151 -9.16 -13.59 -11.12
C GLU A 151 -10.21 -12.49 -11.34
N PHE A 152 -10.87 -12.04 -10.28
CA PHE A 152 -11.83 -10.95 -10.35
C PHE A 152 -11.16 -9.64 -10.76
N GLY A 153 -10.01 -9.32 -10.18
CA GLY A 153 -9.22 -8.13 -10.52
C GLY A 153 -8.78 -8.15 -11.99
N ILE A 154 -8.25 -9.27 -12.47
CA ILE A 154 -7.83 -9.46 -13.88
C ILE A 154 -9.00 -9.20 -14.84
N LYS A 155 -10.20 -9.73 -14.52
CA LYS A 155 -11.42 -9.48 -15.33
C LYS A 155 -11.80 -7.99 -15.41
N HIS A 156 -11.38 -7.18 -14.43
CA HIS A 156 -11.60 -5.74 -14.40
C HIS A 156 -10.37 -4.92 -14.84
N ASN A 157 -9.34 -5.57 -15.38
CA ASN A 157 -8.07 -4.97 -15.79
C ASN A 157 -7.31 -4.29 -14.62
N VAL A 158 -7.44 -4.81 -13.43
CA VAL A 158 -6.69 -4.37 -12.22
C VAL A 158 -5.87 -5.54 -11.70
N GLY A 159 -4.57 -5.38 -11.68
CA GLY A 159 -3.66 -6.38 -11.11
C GLY A 159 -3.65 -6.35 -9.58
N THR A 160 -3.09 -7.38 -8.99
CA THR A 160 -2.90 -7.52 -7.54
C THR A 160 -1.42 -7.43 -7.21
N ALA A 161 -1.02 -6.52 -6.33
CA ALA A 161 0.34 -6.41 -5.82
C ALA A 161 0.36 -6.84 -4.34
N PHE A 162 1.03 -7.97 -4.05
CA PHE A 162 1.21 -8.42 -2.67
C PHE A 162 2.34 -7.65 -2.00
N GLU A 163 2.09 -7.17 -0.78
CA GLU A 163 3.04 -6.36 -0.02
C GLU A 163 3.91 -7.23 0.89
N ASN A 164 5.22 -6.92 0.98
CA ASN A 164 6.08 -7.53 1.99
C ASN A 164 5.65 -7.11 3.39
N MET A 165 5.63 -8.09 4.30
CA MET A 165 5.21 -7.86 5.67
C MET A 165 6.39 -7.55 6.59
N ARG A 166 6.11 -6.86 7.68
CA ARG A 166 7.09 -6.59 8.75
C ARG A 166 7.12 -7.71 9.79
N PRO A 167 8.20 -7.84 10.56
CA PRO A 167 8.19 -8.66 11.77
C PRO A 167 7.14 -8.16 12.77
N GLU A 168 6.59 -9.06 13.55
CA GLU A 168 5.68 -8.68 14.62
C GLU A 168 6.43 -8.29 15.90
N SER A 169 5.72 -7.57 16.74
CA SER A 169 6.17 -7.29 18.09
C SER A 169 6.43 -8.59 18.86
N PRO A 170 7.41 -8.63 19.77
CA PRO A 170 7.69 -9.81 20.61
C PRO A 170 6.49 -10.34 21.43
N GLN A 171 5.42 -9.55 21.56
CA GLN A 171 4.18 -9.97 22.24
C GLN A 171 3.25 -10.81 21.34
N TRP A 172 3.56 -10.95 20.05
CA TRP A 172 2.77 -11.80 19.15
C TRP A 172 3.02 -13.28 19.37
N PRO A 173 2.02 -14.14 19.13
CA PRO A 173 2.16 -15.58 19.38
C PRO A 173 3.07 -16.30 18.37
N PHE A 174 3.57 -15.59 17.34
CA PHE A 174 4.47 -16.17 16.34
C PHE A 174 5.60 -15.19 15.97
N PRO A 175 6.76 -15.73 15.53
CA PRO A 175 8.00 -14.95 15.37
C PRO A 175 8.02 -14.01 14.17
N GLY A 176 7.02 -14.06 13.27
CA GLY A 176 6.96 -13.20 12.08
C GLY A 176 5.72 -13.44 11.24
N ARG A 177 5.48 -12.56 10.28
CA ARG A 177 4.40 -12.68 9.30
C ARG A 177 4.87 -13.46 8.08
N TYR A 178 3.95 -14.17 7.42
CA TYR A 178 4.20 -14.71 6.10
C TYR A 178 4.54 -13.57 5.13
N CYS A 179 5.46 -13.82 4.21
CA CYS A 179 6.04 -12.81 3.31
C CYS A 179 6.79 -11.65 4.02
N GLN A 180 7.24 -11.84 5.26
CA GLN A 180 8.27 -11.00 5.84
C GLN A 180 9.59 -11.16 5.06
N ASN A 181 9.90 -12.38 4.59
CA ASN A 181 11.02 -12.66 3.70
C ASN A 181 10.60 -12.44 2.24
N TYR A 182 11.39 -11.66 1.49
CA TYR A 182 11.11 -11.38 0.08
C TYR A 182 11.14 -12.61 -0.83
N ASP A 183 11.86 -13.69 -0.47
CA ASP A 183 11.84 -14.94 -1.23
C ASP A 183 10.45 -15.59 -1.18
N GLN A 184 9.79 -15.60 -0.01
CA GLN A 184 8.41 -16.07 0.13
C GLN A 184 7.43 -15.20 -0.67
N LEU A 185 7.67 -13.90 -0.73
CA LEU A 185 6.82 -12.98 -1.49
C LEU A 185 6.96 -13.22 -3.00
N ILE A 186 8.18 -13.45 -3.48
CA ILE A 186 8.43 -13.83 -4.88
C ILE A 186 7.73 -15.15 -5.20
N GLU A 187 7.87 -16.16 -4.34
CA GLU A 187 7.24 -17.48 -4.50
C GLU A 187 5.70 -17.36 -4.55
N LEU A 188 5.10 -16.58 -3.65
CA LEU A 188 3.66 -16.32 -3.65
C LEU A 188 3.20 -15.71 -4.98
N VAL A 189 3.87 -14.66 -5.44
CA VAL A 189 3.52 -13.98 -6.69
C VAL A 189 3.67 -14.91 -7.90
N ASP A 190 4.79 -15.63 -7.98
CA ASP A 190 5.07 -16.56 -9.08
C ASP A 190 4.08 -17.75 -9.11
N SER A 191 3.54 -18.15 -7.97
CA SER A 191 2.57 -19.24 -7.87
C SER A 191 1.26 -18.99 -8.64
N PHE A 192 0.90 -17.73 -8.88
CA PHE A 192 -0.29 -17.38 -9.67
C PHE A 192 -0.06 -17.51 -11.18
N GLY A 193 1.17 -17.41 -11.66
CA GLY A 193 1.51 -17.57 -13.07
C GLY A 193 0.93 -16.51 -14.01
N ASP A 194 0.51 -15.36 -13.50
CA ASP A 194 -0.10 -14.27 -14.26
C ASP A 194 0.69 -12.97 -14.12
N PRO A 195 1.02 -12.25 -15.21
CA PRO A 195 1.78 -11.01 -15.16
C PRO A 195 1.04 -9.84 -14.47
N MET A 196 -0.27 -9.95 -14.26
CA MET A 196 -1.06 -9.01 -13.47
C MET A 196 -0.97 -9.27 -11.96
N VAL A 197 -0.24 -10.29 -11.52
CA VAL A 197 0.11 -10.47 -10.12
C VAL A 197 1.54 -10.01 -9.91
N GLY A 198 1.75 -9.16 -8.91
CA GLY A 198 3.05 -8.56 -8.65
C GLY A 198 3.29 -8.24 -7.18
N ILE A 199 4.33 -7.46 -6.95
CA ILE A 199 4.82 -7.10 -5.62
C ILE A 199 4.60 -5.62 -5.39
N CYS A 200 4.13 -5.28 -4.19
CA CYS A 200 4.31 -3.97 -3.58
C CYS A 200 5.48 -4.07 -2.59
N TRP A 201 6.48 -3.19 -2.71
CA TRP A 201 7.59 -3.17 -1.76
C TRP A 201 7.42 -2.03 -0.76
N ASP A 202 7.22 -2.39 0.51
CA ASP A 202 7.27 -1.44 1.62
C ASP A 202 8.69 -1.39 2.20
N SER A 203 9.31 -0.21 2.08
CA SER A 203 10.69 0.02 2.52
C SER A 203 10.83 0.02 4.05
N GLY A 204 9.80 0.43 4.76
CA GLY A 204 9.81 0.40 6.23
C GLY A 204 9.64 -1.01 6.77
N HIS A 205 8.73 -1.80 6.21
CA HIS A 205 8.59 -3.22 6.56
C HIS A 205 9.90 -3.98 6.32
N ALA A 206 10.52 -3.74 5.17
CA ALA A 206 11.81 -4.34 4.81
C ALA A 206 12.95 -3.92 5.74
N ASN A 207 12.99 -2.64 6.14
CA ASN A 207 13.96 -2.15 7.09
C ASN A 207 13.81 -2.85 8.45
N GLN A 208 12.57 -2.99 8.95
CA GLN A 208 12.30 -3.72 10.19
C GLN A 208 12.66 -5.21 10.12
N ALA A 209 12.54 -5.81 8.95
CA ALA A 209 12.95 -7.20 8.71
C ALA A 209 14.48 -7.36 8.55
N GLY A 210 15.24 -6.26 8.50
CA GLY A 210 16.70 -6.28 8.35
C GLY A 210 17.17 -6.66 6.96
N HIS A 211 16.35 -6.44 5.92
CA HIS A 211 16.72 -6.77 4.55
C HIS A 211 17.75 -5.82 3.96
N ASP A 212 18.71 -6.38 3.19
CA ASP A 212 19.39 -5.64 2.13
C ASP A 212 18.36 -5.34 1.03
N GLN A 213 17.78 -4.13 1.10
CA GLN A 213 16.69 -3.74 0.21
C GLN A 213 17.14 -3.64 -1.25
N GLY A 214 18.37 -3.21 -1.49
CA GLY A 214 18.92 -3.17 -2.84
C GLY A 214 18.96 -4.56 -3.47
N ARG A 215 19.43 -5.56 -2.73
CA ARG A 215 19.43 -6.96 -3.18
C ARG A 215 18.01 -7.50 -3.39
N ALA A 216 17.10 -7.23 -2.45
CA ALA A 216 15.71 -7.69 -2.55
C ALA A 216 15.01 -7.12 -3.79
N ILE A 217 15.10 -5.80 -4.03
CA ILE A 217 14.49 -5.14 -5.18
C ILE A 217 15.04 -5.70 -6.50
N ARG A 218 16.35 -5.92 -6.59
CA ARG A 218 16.96 -6.55 -7.79
C ARG A 218 16.45 -7.98 -8.02
N ALA A 219 16.28 -8.77 -6.95
CA ALA A 219 15.73 -10.12 -7.04
C ALA A 219 14.27 -10.14 -7.51
N MET A 220 13.46 -9.17 -7.08
CA MET A 220 12.07 -9.03 -7.53
C MET A 220 11.96 -8.64 -9.01
N GLY A 221 12.84 -7.77 -9.51
CA GLY A 221 12.88 -7.37 -10.91
C GLY A 221 11.51 -6.88 -11.42
N GLY A 222 11.07 -7.38 -12.56
CA GLY A 222 9.81 -6.99 -13.20
C GLY A 222 8.52 -7.36 -12.45
N ARG A 223 8.62 -8.14 -11.36
CA ARG A 223 7.49 -8.43 -10.46
C ARG A 223 7.10 -7.22 -9.60
N LEU A 224 8.02 -6.27 -9.40
CA LEU A 224 7.75 -5.06 -8.63
C LEU A 224 6.79 -4.14 -9.41
N LYS A 225 5.61 -3.89 -8.86
CA LYS A 225 4.55 -3.08 -9.47
C LYS A 225 4.27 -1.82 -8.67
N ASN A 226 4.18 -1.93 -7.35
CA ASN A 226 3.85 -0.84 -6.45
C ASN A 226 4.95 -0.62 -5.41
N LEU A 227 4.98 0.57 -4.82
CA LEU A 227 5.88 0.93 -3.73
C LEU A 227 5.09 1.55 -2.57
N HIS A 228 5.50 1.24 -1.35
CA HIS A 228 5.17 1.98 -0.13
C HIS A 228 6.47 2.49 0.50
N LEU A 229 6.86 3.71 0.14
CA LEU A 229 8.10 4.30 0.62
C LEU A 229 7.84 5.02 1.95
N ASN A 230 8.49 4.54 2.98
CA ASN A 230 8.52 5.12 4.32
C ASN A 230 9.79 4.72 5.06
N ASP A 231 10.08 5.37 6.16
CA ASP A 231 11.26 5.11 6.98
C ASP A 231 10.87 4.71 8.41
N ASN A 232 11.80 4.16 9.16
CA ASN A 232 11.67 3.86 10.59
C ASN A 232 13.05 3.66 11.25
N HIS A 233 13.05 3.56 12.60
CA HIS A 233 14.27 3.40 13.41
C HIS A 233 14.69 1.95 13.67
N TYR A 234 14.17 0.98 12.94
CA TYR A 234 14.48 -0.45 13.18
C TYR A 234 14.14 -0.92 14.61
N ASN A 235 12.97 -0.53 15.10
CA ASN A 235 12.57 -0.74 16.50
C ASN A 235 11.28 -1.56 16.68
N CYS A 236 10.90 -2.36 15.70
CA CYS A 236 9.66 -3.15 15.62
C CYS A 236 8.38 -2.28 15.68
N ARG A 237 8.47 -0.99 15.41
CA ARG A 237 7.34 -0.06 15.30
C ARG A 237 7.15 0.32 13.84
N ASP A 238 5.94 0.21 13.42
CA ASP A 238 5.49 0.61 12.09
C ASP A 238 5.28 2.14 12.06
N GLU A 239 6.41 2.88 11.98
CA GLU A 239 6.43 4.33 12.23
C GLU A 239 5.97 5.18 11.06
N HIS A 240 6.16 4.71 9.82
CA HIS A 240 5.84 5.44 8.59
C HIS A 240 6.42 6.87 8.57
N LEU A 241 7.70 7.00 8.90
CA LEU A 241 8.42 8.26 8.88
C LEU A 241 8.71 8.72 7.45
N LEU A 242 9.01 10.01 7.28
CA LEU A 242 9.55 10.51 6.03
C LEU A 242 10.94 9.93 5.77
N PRO A 243 11.32 9.71 4.50
CA PRO A 243 12.69 9.38 4.13
C PRO A 243 13.74 10.25 4.82
N TYR A 244 14.83 9.64 5.23
CA TYR A 244 15.93 10.23 6.03
C TYR A 244 15.60 10.58 7.48
N MET A 245 14.42 10.24 7.98
CA MET A 245 14.11 10.37 9.41
C MET A 245 14.39 9.08 10.20
N GLY A 246 14.71 7.99 9.53
CA GLY A 246 15.03 6.69 10.09
C GLY A 246 16.37 6.13 9.59
N THR A 247 16.41 4.83 9.32
CA THR A 247 17.65 4.09 9.01
C THR A 247 17.62 3.39 7.64
N VAL A 248 16.62 3.62 6.80
CA VAL A 248 16.57 3.07 5.44
C VAL A 248 17.72 3.62 4.58
N ASP A 249 18.46 2.74 3.91
CA ASP A 249 19.49 3.14 2.92
C ASP A 249 18.81 3.53 1.60
N TRP A 250 18.45 4.81 1.49
CA TRP A 250 17.76 5.36 0.33
C TRP A 250 18.60 5.31 -0.95
N GLU A 251 19.92 5.39 -0.86
CA GLU A 251 20.80 5.28 -2.04
C GLU A 251 20.74 3.86 -2.61
N SER A 252 20.81 2.85 -1.75
CA SER A 252 20.67 1.45 -2.14
C SER A 252 19.30 1.14 -2.76
N VAL A 253 18.21 1.63 -2.14
CA VAL A 253 16.84 1.47 -2.65
C VAL A 253 16.69 2.11 -4.03
N MET A 254 17.05 3.39 -4.18
CA MET A 254 16.89 4.11 -5.45
C MET A 254 17.80 3.56 -6.55
N SER A 255 19.02 3.15 -6.21
CA SER A 255 19.93 2.49 -7.17
C SER A 255 19.32 1.18 -7.70
N ALA A 256 18.74 0.37 -6.82
CA ALA A 256 18.11 -0.88 -7.24
C ALA A 256 16.88 -0.67 -8.12
N LEU A 257 16.05 0.35 -7.83
CA LEU A 257 14.93 0.73 -8.70
C LEU A 257 15.38 1.17 -10.09
N VAL A 258 16.51 1.88 -10.18
CA VAL A 258 17.15 2.22 -11.47
C VAL A 258 17.65 0.95 -12.17
N ASP A 259 18.24 0.00 -11.41
CA ASP A 259 18.79 -1.22 -11.97
C ASP A 259 17.74 -2.11 -12.63
N ILE A 260 16.57 -2.22 -12.05
CA ILE A 260 15.45 -3.01 -12.61
C ILE A 260 14.60 -2.23 -13.61
N ASP A 261 14.94 -0.98 -13.93
CA ASP A 261 14.17 -0.10 -14.80
C ASP A 261 12.70 0.03 -14.35
N TYR A 262 12.50 0.29 -13.04
CA TYR A 262 11.16 0.39 -12.46
C TYR A 262 10.31 1.44 -13.16
N LYS A 263 9.08 1.06 -13.54
CA LYS A 263 8.17 1.89 -14.36
C LYS A 263 7.02 2.54 -13.60
N GLY A 264 6.84 2.19 -12.33
CA GLY A 264 5.78 2.77 -11.49
C GLY A 264 6.10 4.16 -10.97
N VAL A 265 5.50 4.53 -9.86
CA VAL A 265 5.67 5.81 -9.18
C VAL A 265 6.43 5.64 -7.87
N LEU A 266 7.11 6.68 -7.41
CA LEU A 266 7.63 6.73 -6.05
C LEU A 266 6.46 7.10 -5.13
N ASN A 267 5.78 6.09 -4.60
CA ASN A 267 4.64 6.28 -3.73
C ASN A 267 5.05 6.30 -2.27
N PHE A 268 4.61 7.32 -1.54
CA PHE A 268 4.94 7.51 -0.13
C PHE A 268 3.77 7.10 0.76
N GLU A 269 4.00 6.12 1.61
CA GLU A 269 3.07 5.73 2.67
C GLU A 269 3.58 6.27 4.01
N VAL A 270 3.42 7.56 4.20
CA VAL A 270 3.86 8.29 5.38
C VAL A 270 2.66 8.93 6.07
N GLY A 271 2.76 9.25 7.35
CA GLY A 271 1.72 10.05 7.97
C GLY A 271 1.02 9.44 9.16
N LYS A 272 1.43 8.29 9.69
CA LYS A 272 0.93 7.80 11.00
C LYS A 272 1.03 8.86 12.09
N LEU A 273 2.01 9.75 11.98
CA LEU A 273 2.19 10.88 12.90
C LEU A 273 1.07 11.93 12.78
N CYS A 274 0.33 11.93 11.67
CA CYS A 274 -0.75 12.88 11.40
C CYS A 274 -2.14 12.37 11.84
N ASP A 275 -2.30 11.10 12.14
CA ASP A 275 -3.62 10.45 12.35
C ASP A 275 -4.53 11.15 13.37
N ASN A 276 -3.97 11.87 14.32
CA ASN A 276 -4.72 12.57 15.37
C ASN A 276 -4.37 14.08 15.43
N ALA A 277 -3.90 14.65 14.32
CA ALA A 277 -3.57 16.06 14.26
C ALA A 277 -4.74 16.90 13.72
N PRO A 278 -4.83 18.20 14.09
CA PRO A 278 -5.74 19.14 13.44
C PRO A 278 -5.45 19.25 11.93
N THR A 279 -6.47 19.50 11.13
CA THR A 279 -6.38 19.59 9.67
C THR A 279 -5.29 20.56 9.20
N ALA A 280 -5.18 21.72 9.84
CA ALA A 280 -4.16 22.71 9.48
C ALA A 280 -2.74 22.15 9.61
N LEU A 281 -2.45 21.41 10.68
CA LEU A 281 -1.16 20.77 10.89
C LEU A 281 -0.93 19.61 9.91
N GLN A 282 -1.97 18.84 9.59
CA GLN A 282 -1.89 17.80 8.56
C GLN A 282 -1.47 18.38 7.20
N ILE A 283 -2.05 19.52 6.80
CA ILE A 283 -1.70 20.21 5.55
C ILE A 283 -0.23 20.64 5.53
N GLU A 284 0.28 21.20 6.63
CA GLU A 284 1.70 21.57 6.75
C GLU A 284 2.60 20.32 6.65
N TRP A 285 2.19 19.23 7.28
CA TRP A 285 2.92 17.96 7.21
C TRP A 285 2.94 17.39 5.79
N VAL A 286 1.81 17.40 5.07
CA VAL A 286 1.73 16.93 3.69
C VAL A 286 2.63 17.75 2.76
N LYS A 287 2.70 19.08 2.95
CA LYS A 287 3.64 19.94 2.20
C LYS A 287 5.10 19.59 2.49
N THR A 288 5.40 19.29 3.75
CA THR A 288 6.75 18.79 4.14
C THR A 288 7.05 17.45 3.48
N ALA A 289 6.10 16.51 3.50
CA ALA A 289 6.22 15.23 2.82
C ALA A 289 6.43 15.40 1.31
N ARG A 290 5.75 16.36 0.68
CA ARG A 290 5.93 16.68 -0.75
C ARG A 290 7.34 17.18 -1.06
N SER A 291 7.89 18.05 -0.21
CA SER A 291 9.28 18.52 -0.35
C SER A 291 10.29 17.39 -0.18
N ASN A 292 10.07 16.52 0.82
CA ASN A 292 10.91 15.36 1.08
C ASN A 292 10.87 14.36 -0.10
N ALA A 293 9.68 14.07 -0.63
CA ALA A 293 9.50 13.23 -1.82
C ALA A 293 10.25 13.79 -3.05
N GLY A 294 10.33 15.12 -3.18
CA GLY A 294 11.13 15.78 -4.19
C GLY A 294 12.62 15.42 -4.10
N ARG A 295 13.18 15.34 -2.88
CA ARG A 295 14.60 14.96 -2.68
C ARG A 295 14.86 13.49 -3.06
N ILE A 296 13.94 12.60 -2.77
CA ILE A 296 14.05 11.20 -3.20
C ILE A 296 13.97 11.10 -4.73
N LEU A 297 13.09 11.87 -5.37
CA LEU A 297 13.04 11.93 -6.83
C LEU A 297 14.34 12.46 -7.45
N GLU A 298 14.92 13.51 -6.88
CA GLU A 298 16.23 14.04 -7.30
C GLU A 298 17.34 12.98 -7.18
N LEU A 299 17.37 12.23 -6.07
CA LEU A 299 18.29 11.11 -5.88
C LEU A 299 18.13 10.05 -6.99
N TYR A 300 16.88 9.60 -7.24
CA TYR A 300 16.60 8.65 -8.31
C TYR A 300 17.08 9.16 -9.68
N GLN A 301 16.76 10.41 -10.01
CA GLN A 301 17.13 11.02 -11.30
C GLN A 301 18.66 11.11 -11.46
N ARG A 302 19.38 11.46 -10.39
CA ARG A 302 20.86 11.50 -10.40
C ARG A 302 21.44 10.12 -10.68
N LEU A 303 20.96 9.09 -9.98
CA LEU A 303 21.44 7.71 -10.16
C LEU A 303 21.08 7.17 -11.56
N TYR A 304 19.88 7.51 -12.06
CA TYR A 304 19.45 7.15 -13.41
C TYR A 304 20.39 7.77 -14.46
N ALA A 305 20.69 9.05 -14.35
CA ALA A 305 21.61 9.74 -15.26
C ALA A 305 23.02 9.13 -15.22
N GLN A 306 23.54 8.81 -14.02
CA GLN A 306 24.85 8.16 -13.88
C GLN A 306 24.94 6.79 -14.54
N LYS A 307 23.85 6.02 -14.50
CA LYS A 307 23.81 4.69 -15.13
C LYS A 307 23.74 4.75 -16.67
N HIS A 308 23.21 5.82 -17.24
CA HIS A 308 22.97 5.95 -18.67
C HIS A 308 23.90 6.97 -19.38
N ALA A 309 24.90 7.49 -18.64
CA ALA A 309 25.98 8.31 -19.17
C ALA A 309 27.10 7.45 -19.73
#